data_c880a4e3afdd60ff86c21dfc37972ed0
#
_entry.id   c880a4e3afdd60ff86c21dfc37972ed0
#
_cell.length_a   1.000
_cell.length_b   1.000
_cell.length_c   1.000
_cell.angle_alpha   90.00
_cell.angle_beta   90.00
_cell.angle_gamma   90.00
#
_symmetry.space_group_name_H-M   'P 1'
#
loop_
_entity.id
_entity.type
_entity.pdbx_description
1 polymer ?
#
loop_
_entity_poly.entity_id
_entity_poly.type
_entity_poly.pdbx_seq_one_letter_code
_entity_poly.pdbx_strand_id
1 'polypeptide(L)'
;AGKEYDAGRVRKLVAAAKRGNPKKGVELFHSSQAGCFACHRVGGKEGGVIGPDLSAVGSGLLPDRIVTEVLWPRLQVKEGYALSRIITRDGQVQQGYIQASRDEGLVLLRDFTTNELHEIPRSRIARQEDIGSLMPPTAQDFTEEELADLFAYLFSLNGGQ
;
A
#
# COMPACT_ATOMS: atom_id res chain seq x y z
N ALA A 1 17.68 0.31 5.17
CA ALA A 1 16.88 1.34 5.88
C ALA A 1 16.45 2.38 4.84
N GLY A 2 15.14 2.65 4.75
CA GLY A 2 14.61 3.66 3.82
C GLY A 2 15.05 5.08 4.20
N LYS A 3 14.98 5.99 3.25
CA LYS A 3 15.25 7.42 3.47
C LYS A 3 14.22 8.00 4.45
N GLU A 4 14.66 8.94 5.28
CA GLU A 4 13.76 9.67 6.18
C GLU A 4 12.71 10.49 5.42
N TYR A 5 11.57 10.71 6.07
CA TYR A 5 10.50 11.53 5.51
C TYR A 5 10.95 12.96 5.28
N ASP A 6 10.63 13.49 4.10
CA ASP A 6 10.97 14.84 3.67
C ASP A 6 9.76 15.52 3.01
N ALA A 7 9.11 16.40 3.74
CA ALA A 7 7.96 17.16 3.25
C ALA A 7 8.32 18.09 2.08
N GLY A 8 9.55 18.59 2.00
CA GLY A 8 10.06 19.39 0.88
C GLY A 8 10.10 18.55 -0.40
N ARG A 9 10.58 17.32 -0.30
CA ARG A 9 10.59 16.36 -1.42
C ARG A 9 9.18 16.03 -1.90
N VAL A 10 8.22 15.86 -0.98
CA VAL A 10 6.81 15.64 -1.34
C VAL A 10 6.29 16.78 -2.21
N ARG A 11 6.42 18.03 -1.75
CA ARG A 11 5.97 19.22 -2.50
C ARG A 11 6.63 19.31 -3.88
N LYS A 12 7.92 19.04 -3.95
CA LYS A 12 8.70 19.06 -5.20
C LYS A 12 8.18 18.04 -6.21
N LEU A 13 7.89 16.82 -5.76
CA LEU A 13 7.36 15.75 -6.61
C LEU A 13 5.93 16.01 -7.06
N VAL A 14 5.07 16.54 -6.21
CA VAL A 14 3.72 16.96 -6.60
C VAL A 14 3.77 18.01 -7.70
N ALA A 15 4.67 18.98 -7.59
CA ALA A 15 4.86 19.99 -8.63
C ALA A 15 5.46 19.41 -9.93
N ALA A 16 6.43 18.51 -9.82
CA ALA A 16 7.07 17.85 -10.97
C ALA A 16 6.11 16.95 -11.73
N ALA A 17 5.20 16.26 -11.06
CA ALA A 17 4.20 15.38 -11.66
C ALA A 17 3.28 16.11 -12.66
N LYS A 18 3.06 17.40 -12.50
CA LYS A 18 2.30 18.21 -13.46
C LYS A 18 2.90 18.24 -14.86
N ARG A 19 4.18 17.97 -14.97
CA ARG A 19 4.95 17.90 -16.23
C ARG A 19 5.40 16.48 -16.56
N GLY A 20 5.06 15.52 -15.73
CA GLY A 20 5.36 14.11 -15.93
C GLY A 20 4.57 13.51 -17.09
N ASN A 21 5.08 12.44 -17.64
CA ASN A 21 4.43 11.69 -18.72
C ASN A 21 3.68 10.47 -18.15
N PRO A 22 2.33 10.49 -18.08
CA PRO A 22 1.57 9.39 -17.51
C PRO A 22 1.72 8.07 -18.28
N LYS A 23 2.02 8.10 -19.58
CA LYS A 23 2.28 6.88 -20.37
C LYS A 23 3.55 6.17 -19.90
N LYS A 24 4.63 6.91 -19.67
CA LYS A 24 5.84 6.37 -19.05
C LYS A 24 5.58 5.90 -17.61
N GLY A 25 4.73 6.61 -16.89
CA GLY A 25 4.28 6.21 -15.56
C GLY A 25 3.58 4.84 -15.55
N VAL A 26 2.73 4.56 -16.52
CA VAL A 26 2.11 3.23 -16.72
C VAL A 26 3.18 2.16 -16.93
N GLU A 27 4.14 2.41 -17.82
CA GLU A 27 5.23 1.46 -18.11
C GLU A 27 6.05 1.17 -16.85
N LEU A 28 6.38 2.20 -16.08
CA LEU A 28 7.10 2.03 -14.82
C LEU A 28 6.28 1.25 -13.78
N PHE A 29 4.98 1.55 -13.65
CA PHE A 29 4.08 0.85 -12.73
C PHE A 29 4.04 -0.66 -13.00
N HIS A 30 4.07 -1.07 -14.27
CA HIS A 30 4.06 -2.48 -14.71
C HIS A 30 5.46 -3.10 -14.74
N SER A 31 6.52 -2.32 -14.60
CA SER A 31 7.89 -2.84 -14.63
C SER A 31 8.20 -3.72 -13.43
N SER A 32 9.09 -4.70 -13.63
CA SER A 32 9.62 -5.52 -12.54
C SER A 32 10.46 -4.72 -11.54
N GLN A 33 11.03 -3.59 -11.99
CA GLN A 33 11.81 -2.69 -11.15
C GLN A 33 10.95 -1.99 -10.10
N ALA A 34 9.76 -1.52 -10.50
CA ALA A 34 8.84 -0.86 -9.58
C ALA A 34 8.03 -1.86 -8.75
N GLY A 35 7.62 -2.97 -9.36
CA GLY A 35 6.86 -4.03 -8.71
C GLY A 35 5.44 -3.66 -8.28
N CYS A 36 4.93 -2.49 -8.66
CA CYS A 36 3.63 -1.99 -8.20
C CYS A 36 2.48 -2.93 -8.61
N PHE A 37 2.49 -3.36 -9.87
CA PHE A 37 1.46 -4.22 -10.44
C PHE A 37 1.37 -5.61 -9.78
N ALA A 38 2.46 -6.08 -9.18
CA ALA A 38 2.45 -7.35 -8.45
C ALA A 38 1.50 -7.34 -7.24
N CYS A 39 1.30 -6.17 -6.63
CA CYS A 39 0.49 -6.01 -5.43
C CYS A 39 -0.80 -5.22 -5.66
N HIS A 40 -0.84 -4.34 -6.64
CA HIS A 40 -1.96 -3.41 -6.88
C HIS A 40 -2.68 -3.69 -8.19
N ARG A 41 -3.98 -3.43 -8.18
CA ARG A 41 -4.83 -3.44 -9.39
C ARG A 41 -5.15 -2.01 -9.83
N VAL A 42 -5.31 -1.86 -11.15
CA VAL A 42 -5.90 -0.69 -11.79
C VAL A 42 -6.86 -1.18 -12.88
N GLY A 43 -8.07 -0.61 -12.96
CA GLY A 43 -9.09 -1.02 -13.94
C GLY A 43 -9.84 -2.30 -13.61
N GLY A 44 -9.72 -2.83 -12.41
CA GLY A 44 -10.61 -3.84 -11.82
C GLY A 44 -10.37 -5.31 -12.17
N LYS A 45 -9.51 -5.66 -13.13
CA LYS A 45 -9.34 -7.06 -13.57
C LYS A 45 -7.92 -7.60 -13.48
N GLU A 46 -6.92 -6.77 -13.69
CA GLU A 46 -5.52 -7.19 -13.74
C GLU A 46 -4.73 -6.56 -12.61
N GLY A 47 -3.74 -7.29 -12.09
CA GLY A 47 -2.88 -6.88 -10.99
C GLY A 47 -3.11 -7.69 -9.71
N GLY A 48 -2.28 -7.44 -8.72
CA GLY A 48 -2.30 -8.13 -7.43
C GLY A 48 -3.43 -7.67 -6.51
N VAL A 49 -3.70 -8.50 -5.51
CA VAL A 49 -4.72 -8.24 -4.47
C VAL A 49 -4.11 -8.01 -3.08
N ILE A 50 -2.78 -8.06 -2.98
CA ILE A 50 -2.04 -7.86 -1.72
C ILE A 50 -2.19 -6.42 -1.23
N GLY A 51 -2.12 -5.45 -2.16
CA GLY A 51 -2.36 -4.04 -1.90
C GLY A 51 -3.77 -3.61 -2.28
N PRO A 52 -4.17 -2.40 -1.90
CA PRO A 52 -5.46 -1.83 -2.31
C PRO A 52 -5.54 -1.61 -3.82
N ASP A 53 -6.77 -1.66 -4.34
CA ASP A 53 -7.08 -1.25 -5.71
C ASP A 53 -6.82 0.26 -5.87
N LEU A 54 -6.06 0.62 -6.91
CA LEU A 54 -5.65 2.00 -7.18
C LEU A 54 -6.45 2.68 -8.29
N SER A 55 -7.50 2.03 -8.81
CA SER A 55 -8.28 2.54 -9.95
C SER A 55 -8.79 3.97 -9.78
N ALA A 56 -9.05 4.40 -8.55
CA ALA A 56 -9.54 5.73 -8.19
C ALA A 56 -8.62 6.49 -7.24
N VAL A 57 -7.35 6.11 -7.11
CA VAL A 57 -6.45 6.69 -6.11
C VAL A 57 -6.25 8.19 -6.33
N GLY A 58 -6.18 8.64 -7.56
CA GLY A 58 -5.98 10.05 -7.92
C GLY A 58 -7.16 10.96 -7.57
N SER A 59 -8.37 10.42 -7.49
CA SER A 59 -9.56 11.17 -7.03
C SER A 59 -9.87 10.93 -5.55
N GLY A 60 -9.39 9.83 -4.98
CA GLY A 60 -9.67 9.44 -3.60
C GLY A 60 -8.70 10.00 -2.57
N LEU A 61 -7.48 10.35 -2.96
CA LEU A 61 -6.45 10.87 -2.09
C LEU A 61 -5.85 12.18 -2.63
N LEU A 62 -5.41 13.03 -1.71
CA LEU A 62 -4.64 14.23 -2.08
C LEU A 62 -3.27 13.82 -2.66
N PRO A 63 -2.73 14.58 -3.65
CA PRO A 63 -1.43 14.29 -4.26
C PRO A 63 -0.29 14.10 -3.26
N ASP A 64 -0.19 14.95 -2.26
CA ASP A 64 0.80 14.87 -1.18
C ASP A 64 0.74 13.52 -0.46
N ARG A 65 -0.49 13.03 -0.22
CA ARG A 65 -0.73 11.75 0.44
C ARG A 65 -0.26 10.59 -0.42
N ILE A 66 -0.57 10.60 -1.72
CA ILE A 66 -0.12 9.57 -2.66
C ILE A 66 1.40 9.50 -2.69
N VAL A 67 2.09 10.66 -2.83
CA VAL A 67 3.56 10.72 -2.82
C VAL A 67 4.12 10.15 -1.51
N THR A 68 3.54 10.55 -0.39
CA THR A 68 3.99 10.11 0.94
C THR A 68 3.86 8.59 1.10
N GLU A 69 2.72 8.01 0.72
CA GLU A 69 2.48 6.58 0.87
C GLU A 69 3.33 5.72 -0.07
N VAL A 70 3.67 6.23 -1.26
CA VAL A 70 4.55 5.53 -2.20
C VAL A 70 6.00 5.54 -1.72
N LEU A 71 6.50 6.69 -1.26
CA LEU A 71 7.91 6.83 -0.86
C LEU A 71 8.18 6.35 0.56
N TRP A 72 7.20 6.50 1.46
CA TRP A 72 7.33 6.11 2.87
C TRP A 72 6.15 5.23 3.30
N PRO A 73 6.04 4.01 2.75
CA PRO A 73 4.84 3.17 2.89
C PRO A 73 4.55 2.70 4.33
N ARG A 74 5.50 2.87 5.25
CA ARG A 74 5.32 2.56 6.67
C ARG A 74 4.89 3.75 7.52
N LEU A 75 4.94 4.96 6.96
CA LEU A 75 4.62 6.18 7.73
C LEU A 75 3.13 6.26 8.05
N GLN A 76 2.29 5.91 7.08
CA GLN A 76 0.84 5.84 7.25
C GLN A 76 0.32 4.65 6.43
N VAL A 77 -0.20 3.64 7.11
CA VAL A 77 -0.74 2.45 6.46
C VAL A 77 -2.26 2.56 6.41
N LYS A 78 -2.83 2.32 5.23
CA LYS A 78 -4.28 2.32 5.03
C LYS A 78 -4.95 1.31 5.97
N GLU A 79 -6.08 1.69 6.57
CA GLU A 79 -6.91 0.78 7.37
C GLU A 79 -7.23 -0.50 6.57
N GLY A 80 -7.09 -1.65 7.23
CA GLY A 80 -7.28 -2.96 6.60
C GLY A 80 -6.06 -3.50 5.86
N TYR A 81 -4.93 -2.76 5.81
CA TYR A 81 -3.67 -3.18 5.17
C TYR A 81 -2.47 -3.12 6.13
N ALA A 82 -2.69 -2.85 7.40
CA ALA A 82 -1.65 -2.94 8.42
C ALA A 82 -1.32 -4.41 8.68
N LEU A 83 -0.07 -4.78 8.36
CA LEU A 83 0.42 -6.15 8.57
C LEU A 83 0.64 -6.39 10.05
N SER A 84 0.02 -7.44 10.57
CA SER A 84 0.15 -7.87 11.95
C SER A 84 0.51 -9.34 12.04
N ARG A 85 1.23 -9.67 13.11
CA ARG A 85 1.52 -11.04 13.53
C ARG A 85 0.74 -11.34 14.79
N ILE A 86 -0.04 -12.41 14.75
CA ILE A 86 -0.78 -12.93 15.91
C ILE A 86 -0.09 -14.18 16.40
N ILE A 87 0.25 -14.21 17.68
CA ILE A 87 0.81 -15.39 18.35
C ILE A 87 -0.23 -15.87 19.37
N THR A 88 -0.71 -17.08 19.17
CA THR A 88 -1.72 -17.67 20.06
C THR A 88 -1.07 -18.30 21.29
N ARG A 89 -1.86 -18.57 22.34
CA ARG A 89 -1.38 -19.15 23.60
C ARG A 89 -0.89 -20.58 23.44
N ASP A 90 -1.33 -21.28 22.39
CA ASP A 90 -0.85 -22.61 22.00
C ASP A 90 0.38 -22.56 21.04
N GLY A 91 0.94 -21.37 20.80
CA GLY A 91 2.17 -21.18 20.05
C GLY A 91 2.00 -21.08 18.54
N GLN A 92 0.79 -21.06 18.00
CA GLN A 92 0.58 -20.84 16.57
C GLN A 92 0.89 -19.40 16.20
N VAL A 93 1.44 -19.20 15.01
CA VAL A 93 1.76 -17.88 14.45
C VAL A 93 0.98 -17.68 13.17
N GLN A 94 0.23 -16.58 13.09
CA GLN A 94 -0.52 -16.18 11.90
C GLN A 94 -0.14 -14.74 11.55
N GLN A 95 -0.03 -14.46 10.25
CA GLN A 95 0.23 -13.11 9.74
C GLN A 95 -0.85 -12.72 8.75
N GLY A 96 -1.23 -11.45 8.77
CA GLY A 96 -2.21 -10.93 7.84
C GLY A 96 -2.59 -9.48 8.16
N TYR A 97 -3.64 -9.03 7.52
CA TYR A 97 -4.18 -7.68 7.71
C TYR A 97 -5.33 -7.70 8.71
N ILE A 98 -5.22 -6.89 9.75
CA ILE A 98 -6.30 -6.72 10.72
C ILE A 98 -7.45 -6.01 10.04
N GLN A 99 -8.64 -6.60 10.14
CA GLN A 99 -9.89 -6.02 9.66
C GLN A 99 -10.73 -5.48 10.81
N ALA A 100 -11.59 -4.52 10.51
CA ALA A 100 -12.55 -4.02 11.50
C ALA A 100 -13.51 -5.15 11.92
N SER A 101 -13.73 -5.29 13.23
CA SER A 101 -14.69 -6.24 13.82
C SER A 101 -15.74 -5.50 14.61
N ARG A 102 -16.99 -5.92 14.47
CA ARG A 102 -18.10 -5.49 15.34
C ARG A 102 -18.13 -6.24 16.66
N ASP A 103 -17.51 -7.42 16.72
CA ASP A 103 -17.37 -8.21 17.93
C ASP A 103 -16.01 -7.91 18.58
N GLU A 104 -16.03 -7.23 19.72
CA GLU A 104 -14.83 -6.90 20.49
C GLU A 104 -14.09 -8.13 21.03
N GLY A 105 -14.75 -9.28 21.11
CA GLY A 105 -14.16 -10.56 21.50
C GLY A 105 -13.34 -11.24 20.40
N LEU A 106 -13.41 -10.75 19.17
CA LEU A 106 -12.75 -11.33 18.01
C LEU A 106 -11.74 -10.36 17.37
N VAL A 107 -10.63 -10.93 16.91
CA VAL A 107 -9.72 -10.29 15.95
C VAL A 107 -9.98 -10.92 14.59
N LEU A 108 -10.29 -10.09 13.59
CA LEU A 108 -10.43 -10.52 12.21
C LEU A 108 -9.12 -10.31 11.48
N LEU A 109 -8.52 -11.39 11.01
CA LEU A 109 -7.25 -11.39 10.30
C LEU A 109 -7.48 -11.87 8.86
N ARG A 110 -7.24 -10.99 7.87
CA ARG A 110 -7.29 -11.37 6.46
C ARG A 110 -5.91 -11.84 6.01
N ASP A 111 -5.82 -13.10 5.60
CA ASP A 111 -4.60 -13.64 5.01
C ASP A 111 -4.32 -12.93 3.69
N PHE A 112 -3.12 -12.33 3.52
CA PHE A 112 -2.78 -11.55 2.34
C PHE A 112 -2.43 -12.41 1.12
N THR A 113 -2.22 -13.72 1.29
CA THR A 113 -1.92 -14.64 0.19
C THR A 113 -3.16 -15.33 -0.35
N THR A 114 -4.05 -15.79 0.54
CA THR A 114 -5.29 -16.49 0.19
C THR A 114 -6.52 -15.58 0.15
N ASN A 115 -6.43 -14.40 0.73
CA ASN A 115 -7.54 -13.47 0.97
C ASN A 115 -8.64 -14.03 1.89
N GLU A 116 -8.38 -15.12 2.58
CA GLU A 116 -9.30 -15.71 3.56
C GLU A 116 -9.35 -14.89 4.85
N LEU A 117 -10.52 -14.82 5.44
CA LEU A 117 -10.76 -14.15 6.71
C LEU A 117 -10.75 -15.17 7.84
N HIS A 118 -9.84 -14.97 8.81
CA HIS A 118 -9.73 -15.77 10.00
C HIS A 118 -10.28 -15.03 11.22
N GLU A 119 -11.19 -15.65 11.95
CA GLU A 119 -11.73 -15.15 13.20
C GLU A 119 -10.94 -15.75 14.37
N ILE A 120 -10.23 -14.91 15.11
CA ILE A 120 -9.38 -15.34 16.22
C ILE A 120 -9.94 -14.77 17.53
N PRO A 121 -10.45 -15.62 18.45
CA PRO A 121 -10.89 -15.15 19.75
C PRO A 121 -9.75 -14.45 20.49
N ARG A 122 -10.00 -13.24 21.03
CA ARG A 122 -8.97 -12.49 21.79
C ARG A 122 -8.44 -13.29 22.97
N SER A 123 -9.28 -14.13 23.58
CA SER A 123 -8.87 -15.01 24.68
C SER A 123 -7.78 -16.03 24.28
N ARG A 124 -7.66 -16.36 23.00
CA ARG A 124 -6.62 -17.25 22.48
C ARG A 124 -5.33 -16.54 22.13
N ILE A 125 -5.32 -15.22 22.05
CA ILE A 125 -4.16 -14.44 21.65
C ILE A 125 -3.24 -14.23 22.84
N ALA A 126 -1.98 -14.65 22.70
CA ALA A 126 -0.91 -14.35 23.64
C ALA A 126 -0.27 -13.00 23.35
N ARG A 127 -0.04 -12.70 22.05
CA ARG A 127 0.61 -11.46 21.61
C ARG A 127 0.16 -11.08 20.20
N GLN A 128 -0.02 -9.79 19.98
CA GLN A 128 -0.23 -9.18 18.67
C GLN A 128 0.88 -8.17 18.42
N GLU A 129 1.54 -8.28 17.28
CA GLU A 129 2.63 -7.41 16.86
C GLU A 129 2.24 -6.67 15.58
N ASP A 130 2.38 -5.36 15.58
CA ASP A 130 2.29 -4.55 14.36
C ASP A 130 3.63 -4.64 13.62
N ILE A 131 3.59 -5.16 12.38
CA ILE A 131 4.77 -5.30 11.52
C ILE A 131 4.85 -4.15 10.51
N GLY A 132 3.78 -3.37 10.36
CA GLY A 132 3.70 -2.21 9.47
C GLY A 132 3.12 -2.50 8.10
N SER A 133 3.88 -2.37 7.03
CA SER A 133 3.41 -2.50 5.66
C SER A 133 4.22 -3.53 4.87
N LEU A 134 3.53 -4.30 4.01
CA LEU A 134 4.19 -5.15 3.01
C LEU A 134 4.74 -4.35 1.82
N MET A 135 4.24 -3.14 1.60
CA MET A 135 4.73 -2.29 0.51
C MET A 135 6.19 -1.90 0.77
N PRO A 136 7.13 -2.28 -0.13
CA PRO A 136 8.52 -1.89 0.02
C PRO A 136 8.76 -0.45 -0.43
N PRO A 137 9.76 0.25 0.10
CA PRO A 137 10.10 1.62 -0.30
C PRO A 137 10.91 1.70 -1.61
N THR A 138 10.69 0.80 -2.57
CA THR A 138 11.47 0.70 -3.81
C THR A 138 11.47 1.98 -4.64
N ALA A 139 10.38 2.72 -4.62
CA ALA A 139 10.28 3.99 -5.35
C ALA A 139 11.26 5.07 -4.88
N GLN A 140 11.85 4.92 -3.69
CA GLN A 140 12.88 5.85 -3.21
C GLN A 140 14.18 5.82 -4.04
N ASP A 141 14.40 4.77 -4.82
CA ASP A 141 15.58 4.58 -5.65
C ASP A 141 15.39 5.06 -7.09
N PHE A 142 14.18 5.51 -7.45
CA PHE A 142 13.90 6.05 -8.78
C PHE A 142 14.41 7.49 -8.91
N THR A 143 14.70 7.88 -10.16
CA THR A 143 15.05 9.26 -10.50
C THR A 143 13.86 10.20 -10.30
N GLU A 144 14.11 11.49 -10.16
CA GLU A 144 13.04 12.49 -10.05
C GLU A 144 12.15 12.54 -11.31
N GLU A 145 12.71 12.24 -12.49
CA GLU A 145 11.93 12.13 -13.74
C GLU A 145 11.00 10.91 -13.71
N GLU A 146 11.52 9.75 -13.35
CA GLU A 146 10.72 8.51 -13.20
C GLU A 146 9.60 8.69 -12.17
N LEU A 147 9.89 9.33 -11.04
CA LEU A 147 8.88 9.63 -10.03
C LEU A 147 7.83 10.62 -10.54
N ALA A 148 8.24 11.66 -11.28
CA ALA A 148 7.30 12.60 -11.88
C ALA A 148 6.33 11.89 -12.86
N ASP A 149 6.84 10.98 -13.67
CA ASP A 149 6.04 10.20 -14.62
C ASP A 149 5.09 9.23 -13.88
N LEU A 150 5.59 8.53 -12.86
CA LEU A 150 4.78 7.62 -12.03
C LEU A 150 3.64 8.37 -11.34
N PHE A 151 3.94 9.50 -10.71
CA PHE A 151 2.92 10.29 -10.02
C PHE A 151 1.94 10.96 -10.99
N ALA A 152 2.39 11.38 -12.18
CA ALA A 152 1.48 11.85 -13.23
C ALA A 152 0.44 10.78 -13.58
N TYR A 153 0.86 9.53 -13.68
CA TYR A 153 -0.04 8.40 -13.88
C TYR A 153 -0.99 8.19 -12.70
N LEU A 154 -0.47 8.04 -11.48
CA LEU A 154 -1.29 7.77 -10.30
C LEU A 154 -2.31 8.89 -10.04
N PHE A 155 -1.93 10.15 -10.23
CA PHE A 155 -2.86 11.29 -10.06
C PHE A 155 -3.98 11.30 -11.10
N SER A 156 -3.76 10.68 -12.26
CA SER A 156 -4.76 10.59 -13.33
C SER A 156 -5.86 9.54 -13.06
N LEU A 157 -5.65 8.63 -12.10
CA LEU A 157 -6.56 7.52 -11.82
C LEU A 157 -7.80 8.00 -11.05
N ASN A 158 -8.93 8.07 -11.73
CA ASN A 158 -10.18 8.64 -11.22
C ASN A 158 -11.35 7.66 -11.15
N GLY A 159 -11.10 6.37 -11.37
CA GLY A 159 -12.13 5.33 -11.34
C GLY A 159 -12.99 5.24 -12.61
N GLY A 160 -12.77 6.08 -13.60
CA GLY A 160 -13.55 6.15 -14.84
C GLY A 160 -13.04 5.28 -15.98
N GLN A 161 -12.43 4.13 -15.68
CA GLN A 161 -11.86 3.21 -16.68
C GLN A 161 -12.63 1.93 -16.79
#